data_9c688bda594dbc5a385a7179a99152d9
#
_entry.id   9c688bda594dbc5a385a7179a99152d9
#
_cell.length_a   1.000
_cell.length_b   1.000
_cell.length_c   1.000
_cell.angle_alpha   90.00
_cell.angle_beta   90.00
_cell.angle_gamma   90.00
#
_symmetry.space_group_name_H-M   'P 1'
#
loop_
_entity.id
_entity.type
_entity.pdbx_description
1 polymer ?
#
loop_
_entity_poly.entity_id
_entity_poly.type
_entity_poly.pdbx_seq_one_letter_code
_entity_poly.pdbx_strand_id
1 'polypeptide(L)'
;MHVATPFIDATTGVVSIYAAPAALCPRIEQTLARTLQAALPTRRLMWHTVEGCPGMLRTTVDWIGPVGSGQALAEALAEWPILSFDVTEDATESWNG
;
A
#
# COMPACT_ATOMS: atom_id res chain seq x y z
N MET A 1 13.35 -15.96 -28.00
CA MET A 1 12.83 -14.88 -27.41
C MET A 1 12.67 -15.10 -25.97
N HIS A 2 12.83 -14.16 -25.36
CA HIS A 2 12.68 -14.36 -24.04
C HIS A 2 11.33 -13.94 -23.63
N VAL A 3 10.76 -14.74 -22.86
CA VAL A 3 9.46 -14.45 -22.40
C VAL A 3 9.53 -13.36 -21.41
N ALA A 4 8.85 -12.31 -21.70
CA ALA A 4 8.75 -11.26 -20.75
C ALA A 4 7.99 -11.79 -19.57
N THR A 5 8.66 -11.95 -18.49
CA THR A 5 7.94 -12.39 -17.32
C THR A 5 7.25 -11.20 -16.72
N PRO A 6 6.08 -11.40 -16.12
CA PRO A 6 5.39 -10.31 -15.47
C PRO A 6 6.17 -9.73 -14.31
N PHE A 7 7.24 -10.41 -13.89
CA PHE A 7 7.99 -9.95 -12.74
C PHE A 7 9.15 -9.05 -13.09
N ILE A 8 9.45 -8.87 -14.38
CA ILE A 8 10.54 -7.99 -14.77
C ILE A 8 10.33 -6.60 -14.23
N ASP A 9 9.09 -6.15 -14.24
CA ASP A 9 8.78 -4.80 -13.77
C ASP A 9 8.25 -4.79 -12.35
N ALA A 10 8.37 -5.88 -11.63
CA ALA A 10 7.88 -5.92 -10.28
C ALA A 10 8.84 -5.20 -9.34
N THR A 11 8.28 -4.58 -8.34
CA THR A 11 9.04 -3.93 -7.29
C THR A 11 8.30 -4.13 -5.98
N THR A 12 8.93 -3.68 -4.92
CA THR A 12 8.36 -3.78 -3.59
C THR A 12 8.29 -2.40 -2.96
N GLY A 13 7.55 -2.31 -1.89
CA GLY A 13 7.47 -1.07 -1.15
C GLY A 13 6.72 -1.27 0.14
N VAL A 14 6.41 -0.14 0.78
CA VAL A 14 5.74 -0.15 2.07
C VAL A 14 4.65 0.92 2.04
N VAL A 15 3.49 0.58 2.60
CA VAL A 15 2.45 1.54 2.91
C VAL A 15 2.42 1.70 4.42
N SER A 16 2.59 2.93 4.88
CA SER A 16 2.48 3.24 6.30
C SER A 16 1.28 4.15 6.48
N ILE A 17 0.31 3.68 7.24
CA ILE A 17 -0.85 4.50 7.59
C ILE A 17 -0.69 4.87 9.05
N TYR A 18 -0.48 6.16 9.28
CA TYR A 18 -0.16 6.63 10.62
C TYR A 18 -1.40 6.89 11.45
N ALA A 19 -2.50 7.24 10.80
CA ALA A 19 -3.74 7.48 11.50
C ALA A 19 -4.90 7.36 10.52
N ALA A 20 -5.86 6.51 10.85
CA ALA A 20 -7.06 6.32 10.05
C ALA A 20 -8.22 6.09 10.99
N PRO A 21 -9.37 6.72 10.75
CA PRO A 21 -10.55 6.41 11.55
C PRO A 21 -10.91 4.94 11.44
N ALA A 22 -11.26 4.35 12.55
CA ALA A 22 -11.55 2.92 12.58
C ALA A 22 -12.60 2.53 11.55
N ALA A 23 -13.58 3.39 11.33
CA ALA A 23 -14.66 3.09 10.38
C ALA A 23 -14.18 2.98 8.95
N LEU A 24 -13.04 3.59 8.61
CA LEU A 24 -12.51 3.54 7.26
C LEU A 24 -11.60 2.35 7.01
N CYS A 25 -11.17 1.66 8.06
CA CYS A 25 -10.17 0.60 7.89
C CYS A 25 -10.60 -0.47 6.90
N PRO A 26 -11.85 -0.98 6.93
CA PRO A 26 -12.23 -1.97 5.92
C PRO A 26 -12.17 -1.44 4.49
N ARG A 27 -12.53 -0.17 4.30
CA ARG A 27 -12.46 0.42 2.96
C ARG A 27 -11.03 0.60 2.50
N ILE A 28 -10.14 0.95 3.42
CA ILE A 28 -8.74 1.08 3.11
C ILE A 28 -8.18 -0.27 2.69
N GLU A 29 -8.52 -1.33 3.41
CA GLU A 29 -8.09 -2.67 3.06
C GLU A 29 -8.56 -3.05 1.67
N GLN A 30 -9.81 -2.75 1.34
CA GLN A 30 -10.34 -3.05 0.02
C GLN A 30 -9.62 -2.25 -1.06
N THR A 31 -9.33 -0.99 -0.78
CA THR A 31 -8.65 -0.15 -1.75
C THR A 31 -7.24 -0.64 -2.03
N LEU A 32 -6.53 -1.05 -0.99
CA LEU A 32 -5.19 -1.59 -1.17
C LEU A 32 -5.24 -2.88 -1.98
N ALA A 33 -6.17 -3.77 -1.65
CA ALA A 33 -6.27 -5.03 -2.37
C ALA A 33 -6.61 -4.82 -3.83
N ARG A 34 -7.52 -3.89 -4.11
CA ARG A 34 -7.93 -3.63 -5.47
C ARG A 34 -6.82 -2.98 -6.27
N THR A 35 -6.11 -2.04 -5.67
CA THR A 35 -5.03 -1.34 -6.35
C THR A 35 -3.87 -2.28 -6.66
N LEU A 36 -3.58 -3.20 -5.78
CA LEU A 36 -2.50 -4.15 -5.96
C LEU A 36 -2.94 -5.42 -6.68
N GLN A 37 -4.23 -5.53 -7.00
CA GLN A 37 -4.75 -6.64 -7.77
C GLN A 37 -4.40 -7.99 -7.18
N ALA A 38 -4.78 -8.18 -5.95
CA ALA A 38 -4.59 -9.43 -5.23
C ALA A 38 -3.14 -9.74 -4.89
N ALA A 39 -2.25 -8.80 -5.05
CA ALA A 39 -0.89 -9.00 -4.59
C ALA A 39 -0.79 -9.00 -3.08
N LEU A 40 -1.84 -8.56 -2.39
CA LEU A 40 -1.85 -8.61 -0.94
C LEU A 40 -2.28 -10.00 -0.47
N PRO A 41 -1.77 -10.44 0.65
CA PRO A 41 -2.28 -11.66 1.27
C PRO A 41 -3.78 -11.50 1.52
N THR A 42 -4.47 -12.61 1.51
CA THR A 42 -5.90 -12.57 1.72
C THR A 42 -6.29 -12.25 3.15
N ARG A 43 -5.36 -12.37 4.08
CA ARG A 43 -5.66 -12.08 5.47
C ARG A 43 -5.75 -10.57 5.68
N ARG A 44 -6.47 -10.19 6.72
CA ARG A 44 -6.68 -8.80 7.05
C ARG A 44 -5.39 -8.18 7.57
N LEU A 45 -5.29 -6.87 7.40
CA LEU A 45 -4.16 -6.13 7.93
C LEU A 45 -4.22 -6.06 9.44
N MET A 46 -3.04 -5.89 10.04
CA MET A 46 -2.94 -5.74 11.50
C MET A 46 -2.99 -4.27 11.84
N TRP A 47 -4.11 -3.86 12.40
CA TRP A 47 -4.29 -2.48 12.83
C TRP A 47 -3.98 -2.34 14.30
N HIS A 48 -3.36 -1.22 14.64
CA HIS A 48 -2.98 -0.90 16.03
C HIS A 48 -3.56 0.44 16.41
N THR A 49 -3.84 0.61 17.69
CA THR A 49 -4.34 1.89 18.16
C THR A 49 -3.26 2.95 18.09
N VAL A 50 -3.69 4.19 17.88
CA VAL A 50 -2.79 5.33 17.90
C VAL A 50 -2.86 5.96 19.28
N GLU A 51 -1.72 6.06 19.93
CA GLU A 51 -1.67 6.59 21.28
C GLU A 51 -2.10 8.06 21.28
N GLY A 52 -2.99 8.40 22.19
CA GLY A 52 -3.46 9.78 22.29
C GLY A 52 -4.52 10.16 21.29
N CYS A 53 -4.92 9.24 20.41
CA CYS A 53 -5.93 9.54 19.38
C CYS A 53 -6.99 8.48 19.39
N PRO A 54 -7.97 8.54 20.29
CA PRO A 54 -9.01 7.53 20.37
C PRO A 54 -9.77 7.40 19.05
N GLY A 55 -10.04 6.16 18.66
CA GLY A 55 -10.77 5.91 17.43
C GLY A 55 -9.92 5.91 16.18
N MET A 56 -8.63 6.17 16.29
CA MET A 56 -7.73 6.14 15.16
C MET A 56 -6.84 4.90 15.24
N LEU A 57 -6.53 4.35 14.07
CA LEU A 57 -5.72 3.16 13.97
C LEU A 57 -4.57 3.39 13.00
N ARG A 58 -3.52 2.61 13.16
CA ARG A 58 -2.35 2.67 12.29
C ARG A 58 -1.95 1.28 11.86
N THR A 59 -1.31 1.19 10.72
CA THR A 59 -0.77 -0.07 10.24
C THR A 59 0.36 0.19 9.27
N THR A 60 1.18 -0.82 9.07
CA THR A 60 2.24 -0.80 8.07
C THR A 60 2.16 -2.11 7.32
N VAL A 61 2.23 -2.04 6.00
CA VAL A 61 2.14 -3.24 5.19
C VAL A 61 3.16 -3.18 4.07
N ASP A 62 3.87 -4.29 3.87
CA ASP A 62 4.76 -4.46 2.72
C ASP A 62 3.92 -4.87 1.52
N TRP A 63 4.30 -4.38 0.35
CA TRP A 63 3.58 -4.74 -0.85
C TRP A 63 4.57 -5.11 -1.96
N ILE A 64 4.06 -5.84 -2.94
CA ILE A 64 4.80 -6.17 -4.14
C ILE A 64 3.85 -5.95 -5.30
N GLY A 65 4.36 -5.41 -6.38
CA GLY A 65 3.52 -5.15 -7.54
C GLY A 65 4.34 -4.56 -8.67
N PRO A 66 3.68 -4.23 -9.76
CA PRO A 66 4.37 -3.60 -10.89
C PRO A 66 4.98 -2.26 -10.50
N VAL A 67 6.02 -1.88 -11.22
CA VAL A 67 6.60 -0.56 -11.07
C VAL A 67 5.50 0.48 -11.32
N GLY A 68 5.43 1.47 -10.45
CA GLY A 68 4.37 2.47 -10.50
C GLY A 68 3.23 2.21 -9.54
N SER A 69 3.20 1.04 -8.91
CA SER A 69 2.13 0.73 -7.96
C SER A 69 2.15 1.67 -6.77
N GLY A 70 3.34 2.14 -6.37
CA GLY A 70 3.41 3.07 -5.25
C GLY A 70 2.65 4.35 -5.52
N GLN A 71 2.79 4.89 -6.72
CA GLN A 71 2.05 6.08 -7.07
C GLN A 71 0.56 5.82 -7.11
N ALA A 72 0.16 4.67 -7.68
CA ALA A 72 -1.25 4.32 -7.73
C ALA A 72 -1.84 4.18 -6.32
N LEU A 73 -1.08 3.57 -5.41
CA LEU A 73 -1.52 3.44 -4.03
C LEU A 73 -1.66 4.80 -3.37
N ALA A 74 -0.68 5.68 -3.59
CA ALA A 74 -0.74 7.01 -2.99
C ALA A 74 -1.93 7.80 -3.51
N GLU A 75 -2.21 7.70 -4.80
CA GLU A 75 -3.36 8.40 -5.37
C GLU A 75 -4.67 7.85 -4.82
N ALA A 76 -4.76 6.54 -4.67
CA ALA A 76 -5.97 5.94 -4.15
C ALA A 76 -6.21 6.34 -2.69
N LEU A 77 -5.16 6.38 -1.88
CA LEU A 77 -5.30 6.74 -0.49
C LEU A 77 -5.54 8.24 -0.31
N ALA A 78 -5.05 9.05 -1.22
CA ALA A 78 -5.23 10.49 -1.13
C ALA A 78 -6.68 10.91 -1.30
N GLU A 79 -7.56 10.00 -1.72
CA GLU A 79 -8.98 10.31 -1.79
C GLU A 79 -9.59 10.53 -0.42
N TRP A 80 -8.91 10.10 0.62
CA TRP A 80 -9.37 10.33 1.98
C TRP A 80 -8.50 11.39 2.65
N PRO A 81 -8.89 12.66 2.61
CA PRO A 81 -8.05 13.72 3.17
C PRO A 81 -7.73 13.56 4.65
N ILE A 82 -8.60 12.85 5.36
CA ILE A 82 -8.38 12.64 6.79
C ILE A 82 -7.27 11.63 7.08
N LEU A 83 -6.84 10.88 6.06
CA LEU A 83 -5.84 9.84 6.24
C LEU A 83 -4.45 10.45 6.31
N SER A 84 -3.67 10.00 7.29
CA SER A 84 -2.25 10.32 7.36
C SER A 84 -1.48 9.08 6.95
N PHE A 85 -0.76 9.16 5.83
CA PHE A 85 -0.11 7.97 5.28
C PHE A 85 1.14 8.34 4.51
N ASP A 86 1.92 7.31 4.20
CA ASP A 86 3.11 7.42 3.38
C ASP A 86 3.23 6.14 2.56
N VAL A 87 3.67 6.26 1.32
CA VAL A 87 3.89 5.11 0.44
C VAL A 87 5.28 5.21 -0.14
N THR A 88 6.03 4.13 -0.03
CA THR A 88 7.35 4.06 -0.64
C THR A 88 7.36 2.96 -1.68
N GLU A 89 8.20 3.14 -2.68
CA GLU A 89 8.43 2.14 -3.71
C GLU A 89 9.92 2.05 -3.91
N ASP A 90 10.45 0.83 -3.85
CA ASP A 90 11.88 0.61 -4.01
C ASP A 90 12.26 0.76 -5.46
N ALA A 91 13.40 1.38 -5.71
CA ALA A 91 13.92 1.48 -7.05
C ALA A 91 14.38 0.10 -7.50
N THR A 92 14.16 -0.20 -8.78
CA THR A 92 14.66 -1.43 -9.34
C THR A 92 15.99 -1.18 -10.03
N GLU A 93 16.75 -2.25 -10.17
CA GLU A 93 18.04 -2.15 -10.81
C GLU A 93 17.94 -1.63 -12.23
N SER A 94 16.88 -1.99 -12.91
CA SER A 94 16.75 -1.61 -14.30
C SER A 94 16.64 -0.11 -14.47
N TRP A 95 16.33 0.60 -13.41
CA TRP A 95 16.21 2.05 -13.52
C TRP A 95 17.55 2.74 -13.62
N ASN A 96 18.57 2.06 -13.21
CA ASN A 96 19.89 2.65 -13.23
C ASN A 96 20.63 2.36 -14.50
N GLY A 97 20.04 1.59 -15.32
CA GLY A 97 20.65 1.17 -16.55
C GLY A 97 20.90 2.28 -17.50
#